data_3e75b2ca676740b752d94de12ba06170
#
_entry.id   3e75b2ca676740b752d94de12ba06170
#
_cell.length_a   1.000
_cell.length_b   1.000
_cell.length_c   1.000
_cell.angle_alpha   90.00
_cell.angle_beta   90.00
_cell.angle_gamma   90.00
#
_symmetry.space_group_name_H-M   'P 1'
#
loop_
_entity.id
_entity.type
_entity.pdbx_description
1 polymer ?
#
loop_
_entity_poly.entity_id
_entity_poly.type
_entity_poly.pdbx_seq_one_letter_code
_entity_poly.pdbx_strand_id
1 'polypeptide(L)'
;MTFQALTDRERSEIHAGALRVLEEVGLLAPKTLVAELRERGVGTGDTGDRLRLSRASVEAALARAPGTVRLGARGAGRETILDGRRSHAATDGCGAKVVDLDSGNVRPSVLADVASSARLTDALAEFDVYWMMVSAQDVPRELRVPLEYLTALRNTAKHVQMIDVARREEAEQLVRMARLLNDQGIVNGPPVSALISVVSPLRLDPDGTEAALTLAAAGLPVVCCSMTIASVTAPATAAGNLLLAHAEALAFITIIETLHPGAPVIYCSFASFANPRTGATNYDDPRTTWTAAAAAELGRSLKVPCFSSGGLLAMLAKPDLLSGGGLIETSTILSYEQMLIDHEALRDCRLATAAQEVSAETLAEDVIRTVGPGGHFLAQKHSVRHMKEFVVPKFAGDRERARQEARRLIESHAVEPLPPAVDAALEQIASATSSRAAR
;
A
#
# COMPACT_ATOMS: atom_id res chain seq x y z
N MET A 1 -3.38 -20.75 -11.04
CA MET A 1 -2.50 -20.26 -12.12
C MET A 1 -1.25 -19.71 -11.47
N THR A 2 -0.06 -20.09 -11.91
CA THR A 2 1.21 -19.55 -11.42
C THR A 2 1.80 -18.67 -12.51
N PHE A 3 1.98 -17.39 -12.20
CA PHE A 3 2.75 -16.47 -13.02
C PHE A 3 4.13 -16.32 -12.39
N GLN A 4 5.18 -16.25 -13.19
CA GLN A 4 6.55 -16.09 -12.75
C GLN A 4 7.19 -14.99 -13.61
N ALA A 5 7.44 -13.83 -12.99
CA ALA A 5 8.13 -12.72 -13.64
C ALA A 5 9.66 -12.94 -13.68
N LEU A 6 10.19 -13.60 -12.65
CA LEU A 6 11.62 -13.89 -12.49
C LEU A 6 11.84 -15.37 -12.22
N THR A 7 12.82 -15.98 -12.88
CA THR A 7 13.33 -17.30 -12.50
C THR A 7 14.04 -17.22 -11.14
N ASP A 8 14.23 -18.36 -10.47
CA ASP A 8 14.96 -18.43 -9.19
C ASP A 8 16.38 -17.85 -9.31
N ARG A 9 17.03 -18.09 -10.45
CA ARG A 9 18.34 -17.54 -10.76
C ARG A 9 18.31 -16.01 -10.86
N GLU A 10 17.38 -15.46 -11.61
CA GLU A 10 17.23 -14.00 -11.78
C GLU A 10 16.92 -13.29 -10.47
N ARG A 11 16.01 -13.86 -9.64
CA ARG A 11 15.77 -13.36 -8.29
C ARG A 11 17.04 -13.31 -7.45
N SER A 12 17.80 -14.41 -7.47
CA SER A 12 19.09 -14.50 -6.73
C SER A 12 20.11 -13.50 -7.26
N GLU A 13 20.19 -13.29 -8.57
CA GLU A 13 21.11 -12.32 -9.18
C GLU A 13 20.75 -10.88 -8.82
N ILE A 14 19.46 -10.51 -8.86
CA ILE A 14 18.98 -9.17 -8.46
C ILE A 14 19.26 -8.95 -6.96
N HIS A 15 18.91 -9.92 -6.11
CA HIS A 15 19.15 -9.81 -4.66
C HIS A 15 20.63 -9.69 -4.33
N ALA A 16 21.48 -10.55 -4.90
CA ALA A 16 22.92 -10.47 -4.73
C ALA A 16 23.52 -9.16 -5.25
N GLY A 17 22.98 -8.63 -6.36
CA GLY A 17 23.36 -7.33 -6.89
C GLY A 17 22.99 -6.18 -5.95
N ALA A 18 21.80 -6.22 -5.37
CA ALA A 18 21.35 -5.23 -4.39
C ALA A 18 22.24 -5.23 -3.14
N LEU A 19 22.61 -6.42 -2.63
CA LEU A 19 23.53 -6.54 -1.50
C LEU A 19 24.92 -5.96 -1.84
N ARG A 20 25.45 -6.19 -3.04
CA ARG A 20 26.72 -5.55 -3.47
C ARG A 20 26.61 -4.03 -3.54
N VAL A 21 25.49 -3.49 -4.05
CA VAL A 21 25.27 -2.03 -4.07
C VAL A 21 25.29 -1.48 -2.64
N LEU A 22 24.64 -2.13 -1.69
CA LEU A 22 24.63 -1.69 -0.30
C LEU A 22 26.01 -1.78 0.37
N GLU A 23 26.81 -2.78 0.03
CA GLU A 23 28.14 -3.01 0.61
C GLU A 23 29.21 -2.11 -0.02
N GLU A 24 29.20 -1.93 -1.33
CA GLU A 24 30.22 -1.20 -2.08
C GLU A 24 29.90 0.29 -2.24
N VAL A 25 28.63 0.61 -2.54
CA VAL A 25 28.17 1.99 -2.75
C VAL A 25 27.57 2.56 -1.46
N GLY A 26 26.65 1.84 -0.81
CA GLY A 26 25.90 2.30 0.37
C GLY A 26 24.88 3.37 0.03
N LEU A 27 24.39 4.07 1.05
CA LEU A 27 23.41 5.13 0.94
C LEU A 27 23.78 6.36 1.78
N LEU A 28 23.25 7.52 1.42
CA LEU A 28 23.37 8.74 2.23
C LEU A 28 22.33 8.70 3.36
N ALA A 29 22.78 8.95 4.58
CA ALA A 29 21.95 8.97 5.78
C ALA A 29 22.42 10.09 6.74
N PRO A 30 21.55 10.54 7.67
CA PRO A 30 21.97 11.49 8.70
C PRO A 30 23.20 10.99 9.49
N LYS A 31 24.17 11.88 9.73
CA LYS A 31 25.42 11.51 10.42
C LYS A 31 25.18 10.90 11.80
N THR A 32 24.20 11.38 12.52
CA THR A 32 23.79 10.85 13.83
C THR A 32 23.31 9.40 13.72
N LEU A 33 22.47 9.10 12.72
CA LEU A 33 22.00 7.76 12.45
C LEU A 33 23.15 6.82 12.02
N VAL A 34 24.06 7.30 11.18
CA VAL A 34 25.26 6.52 10.77
C VAL A 34 26.11 6.17 12.00
N ALA A 35 26.33 7.12 12.91
CA ALA A 35 27.07 6.88 14.13
C ALA A 35 26.40 5.84 15.02
N GLU A 36 25.09 5.96 15.26
CA GLU A 36 24.32 5.02 16.07
C GLU A 36 24.34 3.60 15.50
N LEU A 37 24.16 3.44 14.19
CA LEU A 37 24.20 2.13 13.55
C LEU A 37 25.58 1.48 13.65
N ARG A 38 26.65 2.27 13.57
CA ARG A 38 28.04 1.78 13.76
C ARG A 38 28.29 1.30 15.19
N GLU A 39 27.81 2.02 16.19
CA GLU A 39 27.91 1.60 17.59
C GLU A 39 27.21 0.25 17.83
N ARG A 40 26.18 -0.06 17.04
CA ARG A 40 25.49 -1.36 17.05
C ARG A 40 26.15 -2.43 16.17
N GLY A 41 27.31 -2.12 15.58
CA GLY A 41 28.06 -3.04 14.71
C GLY A 41 27.47 -3.18 13.30
N VAL A 42 26.53 -2.32 12.93
CA VAL A 42 25.93 -2.26 11.59
C VAL A 42 26.43 -1.03 10.86
N GLY A 43 26.90 -1.24 9.65
CA GLY A 43 27.48 -0.19 8.83
C GLY A 43 29.01 -0.16 8.88
N THR A 44 29.60 -0.15 7.69
CA THR A 44 31.03 -0.01 7.46
C THR A 44 31.29 1.21 6.59
N GLY A 45 32.52 1.73 6.57
CA GLY A 45 32.94 2.80 5.69
C GLY A 45 33.44 4.06 6.41
N ASP A 46 33.78 5.09 5.62
CA ASP A 46 34.42 6.32 6.09
C ASP A 46 33.52 7.15 7.02
N THR A 47 34.16 8.03 7.78
CA THR A 47 33.49 9.02 8.63
C THR A 47 32.67 9.97 7.75
N GLY A 48 31.35 10.04 7.96
CA GLY A 48 30.50 10.96 7.20
C GLY A 48 29.03 10.55 7.22
N ASP A 49 28.34 10.93 6.18
CA ASP A 49 26.92 10.68 5.93
C ASP A 49 26.66 9.43 5.06
N ARG A 50 27.72 8.71 4.66
CA ARG A 50 27.59 7.48 3.88
C ARG A 50 27.54 6.25 4.78
N LEU A 51 26.44 5.50 4.66
CA LEU A 51 26.20 4.23 5.34
C LEU A 51 26.37 3.10 4.33
N ARG A 52 27.31 2.20 4.55
CA ARG A 52 27.42 0.93 3.83
C ARG A 52 26.95 -0.20 4.71
N LEU A 53 26.16 -1.09 4.15
CA LEU A 53 25.58 -2.22 4.88
C LEU A 53 26.16 -3.52 4.36
N SER A 54 26.80 -4.30 5.23
CA SER A 54 27.31 -5.62 4.84
C SER A 54 26.16 -6.58 4.54
N ARG A 55 26.40 -7.56 3.68
CA ARG A 55 25.47 -8.66 3.43
C ARG A 55 24.98 -9.28 4.74
N ALA A 56 25.88 -9.59 5.66
CA ALA A 56 25.53 -10.21 6.94
C ALA A 56 24.58 -9.35 7.77
N SER A 57 24.74 -8.01 7.76
CA SER A 57 23.85 -7.09 8.46
C SER A 57 22.42 -7.10 7.86
N VAL A 58 22.32 -7.12 6.53
CA VAL A 58 21.03 -7.18 5.83
C VAL A 58 20.33 -8.52 6.10
N GLU A 59 21.05 -9.64 5.96
CA GLU A 59 20.50 -10.97 6.20
C GLU A 59 20.05 -11.16 7.66
N ALA A 60 20.84 -10.63 8.62
CA ALA A 60 20.46 -10.65 10.03
C ALA A 60 19.22 -9.79 10.34
N ALA A 61 19.05 -8.65 9.69
CA ALA A 61 17.86 -7.82 9.80
C ALA A 61 16.63 -8.52 9.24
N LEU A 62 16.72 -9.08 8.04
CA LEU A 62 15.64 -9.85 7.42
C LEU A 62 15.21 -11.06 8.26
N ALA A 63 16.16 -11.72 8.92
CA ALA A 63 15.86 -12.85 9.81
C ALA A 63 15.10 -12.44 11.08
N ARG A 64 15.19 -11.17 11.52
CA ARG A 64 14.45 -10.63 12.67
C ARG A 64 13.09 -10.07 12.28
N ALA A 65 12.95 -9.56 11.06
CA ALA A 65 11.72 -8.99 10.56
C ALA A 65 10.57 -10.01 10.63
N PRO A 66 9.39 -9.62 11.14
CA PRO A 66 8.27 -10.53 11.26
C PRO A 66 7.73 -10.96 9.89
N GLY A 67 7.55 -12.26 9.70
CA GLY A 67 6.93 -12.82 8.47
C GLY A 67 5.42 -12.61 8.39
N THR A 68 4.81 -12.03 9.42
CA THR A 68 3.39 -11.71 9.48
C THR A 68 3.21 -10.33 10.08
N VAL A 69 2.44 -9.48 9.43
CA VAL A 69 2.06 -8.17 9.96
C VAL A 69 0.54 -8.06 10.04
N ARG A 70 0.06 -7.66 11.22
CA ARG A 70 -1.36 -7.36 11.45
C ARG A 70 -1.62 -5.88 11.21
N LEU A 71 -2.64 -5.58 10.44
CA LEU A 71 -3.20 -4.26 10.24
C LEU A 71 -4.55 -4.21 10.95
N GLY A 72 -4.59 -3.55 12.11
CA GLY A 72 -5.78 -3.50 12.95
C GLY A 72 -6.88 -2.64 12.32
N ALA A 73 -8.13 -3.00 12.56
CA ALA A 73 -9.32 -2.33 12.06
C ALA A 73 -10.36 -2.20 13.18
N ARG A 74 -11.35 -1.34 13.03
CA ARG A 74 -12.46 -1.22 13.98
C ARG A 74 -13.45 -2.37 13.81
N GLY A 75 -13.80 -3.01 14.90
CA GLY A 75 -14.68 -4.18 14.93
C GLY A 75 -13.94 -5.52 14.82
N ALA A 76 -14.43 -6.51 15.51
CA ALA A 76 -13.84 -7.85 15.56
C ALA A 76 -13.86 -8.53 14.18
N GLY A 77 -12.73 -9.15 13.80
CA GLY A 77 -12.60 -9.91 12.56
C GLY A 77 -12.48 -9.07 11.28
N ARG A 78 -12.26 -7.75 11.42
CA ARG A 78 -12.04 -6.85 10.28
C ARG A 78 -10.57 -6.55 10.02
N GLU A 79 -9.67 -7.02 10.89
CA GLU A 79 -8.23 -6.87 10.71
C GLU A 79 -7.74 -7.53 9.42
N THR A 80 -6.75 -6.92 8.79
CA THR A 80 -6.05 -7.47 7.63
C THR A 80 -4.75 -8.11 8.08
N ILE A 81 -4.54 -9.38 7.74
CA ILE A 81 -3.35 -10.14 8.10
C ILE A 81 -2.50 -10.35 6.85
N LEU A 82 -1.31 -9.77 6.86
CA LEU A 82 -0.31 -9.93 5.81
C LEU A 82 0.58 -11.12 6.19
N ASP A 83 0.32 -12.30 5.64
CA ASP A 83 0.97 -13.58 6.00
C ASP A 83 1.34 -14.45 4.78
N GLY A 84 1.30 -13.86 3.57
CA GLY A 84 1.61 -14.53 2.32
C GLY A 84 0.53 -15.48 1.78
N ARG A 85 -0.62 -15.62 2.47
CA ARG A 85 -1.67 -16.56 2.07
C ARG A 85 -2.65 -15.96 1.08
N ARG A 86 -2.95 -14.67 1.26
CA ARG A 86 -3.94 -13.94 0.46
C ARG A 86 -3.38 -12.57 0.07
N SER A 87 -3.69 -12.11 -1.15
CA SER A 87 -3.47 -10.73 -1.54
C SER A 87 -4.66 -9.87 -1.12
N HIS A 88 -4.37 -8.87 -0.29
CA HIS A 88 -5.31 -7.83 0.10
C HIS A 88 -5.18 -6.63 -0.84
N ALA A 89 -6.20 -5.77 -0.89
CA ALA A 89 -6.16 -4.58 -1.71
C ALA A 89 -6.33 -3.31 -0.87
N ALA A 90 -5.51 -2.31 -1.18
CA ALA A 90 -5.64 -0.95 -0.68
C ALA A 90 -6.13 -0.02 -1.80
N THR A 91 -6.71 1.11 -1.44
CA THR A 91 -6.84 2.25 -2.34
C THR A 91 -5.46 2.70 -2.82
N ASP A 92 -5.38 3.66 -3.72
CA ASP A 92 -4.12 4.34 -4.05
C ASP A 92 -3.95 5.58 -3.16
N GLY A 93 -2.74 6.09 -3.02
CA GLY A 93 -2.43 7.22 -2.14
C GLY A 93 -1.58 8.30 -2.82
N CYS A 94 -1.53 9.49 -2.19
CA CYS A 94 -0.66 10.61 -2.56
C CYS A 94 -1.26 11.70 -3.48
N GLY A 95 -2.59 11.74 -3.70
CA GLY A 95 -3.22 12.82 -4.46
C GLY A 95 -3.25 14.16 -3.71
N ALA A 96 -3.21 15.26 -4.45
CA ALA A 96 -3.42 16.60 -3.92
C ALA A 96 -4.61 17.33 -4.58
N LYS A 97 -5.31 16.62 -5.45
CA LYS A 97 -6.46 17.12 -6.21
C LYS A 97 -7.56 16.06 -6.23
N VAL A 98 -8.75 16.48 -6.61
CA VAL A 98 -9.92 15.62 -6.77
C VAL A 98 -10.73 16.06 -7.99
N VAL A 99 -11.34 15.09 -8.68
CA VAL A 99 -12.44 15.35 -9.60
C VAL A 99 -13.69 15.56 -8.76
N ASP A 100 -14.16 16.78 -8.70
CA ASP A 100 -15.34 17.15 -7.92
C ASP A 100 -16.59 16.41 -8.40
N LEU A 101 -17.30 15.75 -7.48
CA LEU A 101 -18.45 14.92 -7.83
C LEU A 101 -19.60 15.68 -8.48
N ASP A 102 -19.77 16.97 -8.14
CA ASP A 102 -20.90 17.76 -8.62
C ASP A 102 -20.59 18.44 -9.95
N SER A 103 -19.47 19.12 -10.02
CA SER A 103 -19.09 19.89 -11.22
C SER A 103 -18.30 19.09 -12.26
N GLY A 104 -17.67 17.97 -11.86
CA GLY A 104 -16.74 17.22 -12.71
C GLY A 104 -15.39 17.92 -12.95
N ASN A 105 -15.17 19.09 -12.34
CA ASN A 105 -13.92 19.85 -12.49
C ASN A 105 -12.85 19.36 -11.52
N VAL A 106 -11.59 19.48 -11.93
CA VAL A 106 -10.47 19.20 -11.04
C VAL A 106 -10.22 20.40 -10.13
N ARG A 107 -10.14 20.16 -8.81
CA ARG A 107 -9.83 21.16 -7.78
C ARG A 107 -8.82 20.61 -6.77
N PRO A 108 -8.17 21.45 -5.97
CA PRO A 108 -7.44 21.00 -4.80
C PRO A 108 -8.32 20.14 -3.88
N SER A 109 -7.76 19.10 -3.28
CA SER A 109 -8.44 18.27 -2.31
C SER A 109 -8.56 18.99 -0.95
N VAL A 110 -9.64 18.70 -0.24
CA VAL A 110 -9.93 19.24 1.09
C VAL A 110 -10.21 18.13 2.08
N LEU A 111 -10.30 18.44 3.37
CA LEU A 111 -10.52 17.43 4.42
C LEU A 111 -11.84 16.66 4.23
N ALA A 112 -12.85 17.28 3.62
CA ALA A 112 -14.09 16.62 3.24
C ALA A 112 -13.90 15.52 2.19
N ASP A 113 -12.88 15.63 1.32
CA ASP A 113 -12.56 14.58 0.34
C ASP A 113 -11.91 13.36 1.01
N VAL A 114 -11.12 13.57 2.07
CA VAL A 114 -10.64 12.49 2.94
C VAL A 114 -11.82 11.74 3.54
N ALA A 115 -12.82 12.45 4.09
CA ALA A 115 -14.02 11.83 4.66
C ALA A 115 -14.78 11.02 3.61
N SER A 116 -15.00 11.60 2.43
CA SER A 116 -15.78 10.97 1.36
C SER A 116 -15.09 9.74 0.78
N SER A 117 -13.77 9.81 0.54
CA SER A 117 -13.00 8.69 0.01
C SER A 117 -12.86 7.55 1.03
N ALA A 118 -12.69 7.87 2.32
CA ALA A 118 -12.66 6.87 3.38
C ALA A 118 -14.01 6.14 3.50
N ARG A 119 -15.12 6.88 3.47
CA ARG A 119 -16.47 6.32 3.52
C ARG A 119 -16.79 5.47 2.31
N LEU A 120 -16.43 5.93 1.12
CA LEU A 120 -16.60 5.14 -0.10
C LEU A 120 -15.75 3.86 -0.05
N THR A 121 -14.50 3.93 0.41
CA THR A 121 -13.66 2.75 0.61
C THR A 121 -14.28 1.76 1.59
N ASP A 122 -14.90 2.24 2.68
CA ASP A 122 -15.58 1.37 3.64
C ASP A 122 -16.76 0.63 3.01
N ALA A 123 -17.49 1.29 2.12
CA ALA A 123 -18.61 0.70 1.38
C ALA A 123 -18.18 -0.31 0.31
N LEU A 124 -16.95 -0.23 -0.21
CA LEU A 124 -16.46 -1.04 -1.31
C LEU A 124 -15.73 -2.29 -0.80
N ALA A 125 -16.33 -3.46 -0.97
CA ALA A 125 -15.88 -4.71 -0.35
C ALA A 125 -14.50 -5.21 -0.83
N GLU A 126 -14.08 -4.86 -2.05
CA GLU A 126 -12.80 -5.34 -2.60
C GLU A 126 -11.57 -4.60 -2.06
N PHE A 127 -11.75 -3.43 -1.44
CA PHE A 127 -10.67 -2.77 -0.71
C PHE A 127 -10.66 -3.26 0.74
N ASP A 128 -9.53 -3.80 1.19
CA ASP A 128 -9.32 -4.27 2.57
C ASP A 128 -8.74 -3.15 3.46
N VAL A 129 -7.98 -2.23 2.87
CA VAL A 129 -7.25 -1.15 3.54
C VAL A 129 -7.55 0.19 2.88
N TYR A 130 -7.81 1.23 3.68
CA TYR A 130 -7.84 2.60 3.20
C TYR A 130 -6.42 3.18 3.27
N TRP A 131 -5.74 3.27 2.14
CA TRP A 131 -4.54 4.08 2.02
C TRP A 131 -4.96 5.52 1.74
N MET A 132 -4.45 6.47 2.54
CA MET A 132 -4.83 7.90 2.47
C MET A 132 -4.71 8.41 1.04
N MET A 133 -5.86 8.64 0.40
CA MET A 133 -5.93 8.90 -1.05
C MET A 133 -5.50 10.31 -1.40
N VAL A 134 -5.83 11.28 -0.57
CA VAL A 134 -5.53 12.68 -0.82
C VAL A 134 -5.06 13.37 0.44
N SER A 135 -4.24 14.41 0.25
CA SER A 135 -3.81 15.31 1.30
C SER A 135 -4.69 16.57 1.32
N ALA A 136 -5.23 16.94 2.49
CA ALA A 136 -6.15 18.07 2.66
C ALA A 136 -5.42 19.42 2.51
N GLN A 137 -5.72 20.16 1.44
CA GLN A 137 -5.03 21.42 1.14
C GLN A 137 -5.63 22.62 1.90
N ASP A 138 -6.79 22.45 2.53
CA ASP A 138 -7.47 23.42 3.39
C ASP A 138 -7.08 23.34 4.88
N VAL A 139 -6.19 22.39 5.22
CA VAL A 139 -5.70 22.19 6.59
C VAL A 139 -4.24 22.68 6.69
N PRO A 140 -3.88 23.45 7.75
CA PRO A 140 -2.50 23.81 8.03
C PRO A 140 -1.59 22.57 8.08
N ARG A 141 -0.39 22.67 7.48
CA ARG A 141 0.50 21.51 7.30
C ARG A 141 0.81 20.77 8.62
N GLU A 142 1.00 21.52 9.70
CA GLU A 142 1.34 20.99 11.02
C GLU A 142 0.21 20.21 11.70
N LEU A 143 -1.02 20.38 11.26
CA LEU A 143 -2.21 19.67 11.76
C LEU A 143 -2.73 18.62 10.79
N ARG A 144 -2.18 18.58 9.58
CA ARG A 144 -2.73 17.80 8.45
C ARG A 144 -2.78 16.31 8.77
N VAL A 145 -1.65 15.70 9.05
CA VAL A 145 -1.54 14.25 9.30
C VAL A 145 -2.49 13.76 10.39
N PRO A 146 -2.52 14.34 11.61
CA PRO A 146 -3.42 13.86 12.65
C PRO A 146 -4.90 14.14 12.36
N LEU A 147 -5.25 15.25 11.69
CA LEU A 147 -6.65 15.54 11.32
C LEU A 147 -7.13 14.66 10.17
N GLU A 148 -6.31 14.37 9.19
CA GLU A 148 -6.61 13.41 8.12
C GLU A 148 -6.84 12.01 8.69
N TYR A 149 -5.98 11.56 9.62
CA TYR A 149 -6.15 10.28 10.28
C TYR A 149 -7.46 10.22 11.10
N LEU A 150 -7.75 11.23 11.91
CA LEU A 150 -9.00 11.32 12.66
C LEU A 150 -10.22 11.31 11.73
N THR A 151 -10.15 12.07 10.63
CA THR A 151 -11.21 12.13 9.62
C THR A 151 -11.43 10.77 8.97
N ALA A 152 -10.36 10.06 8.63
CA ALA A 152 -10.44 8.70 8.11
C ALA A 152 -11.08 7.75 9.15
N LEU A 153 -10.63 7.77 10.40
CA LEU A 153 -11.20 6.96 11.49
C LEU A 153 -12.71 7.16 11.68
N ARG A 154 -13.20 8.39 11.52
CA ARG A 154 -14.64 8.70 11.60
C ARG A 154 -15.45 8.15 10.42
N ASN A 155 -14.78 7.86 9.28
CA ASN A 155 -15.44 7.54 8.02
C ASN A 155 -15.09 6.15 7.46
N THR A 156 -14.23 5.36 8.11
CA THR A 156 -14.02 3.94 7.79
C THR A 156 -13.75 3.12 9.04
N ALA A 157 -14.20 1.88 9.02
CA ALA A 157 -13.82 0.88 10.02
C ALA A 157 -12.59 0.06 9.58
N LYS A 158 -12.15 0.18 8.34
CA LYS A 158 -10.98 -0.50 7.80
C LYS A 158 -9.68 0.07 8.36
N HIS A 159 -8.59 -0.67 8.21
CA HIS A 159 -7.26 -0.15 8.55
C HIS A 159 -6.93 1.10 7.72
N VAL A 160 -6.30 2.07 8.37
CA VAL A 160 -5.85 3.31 7.72
C VAL A 160 -4.34 3.27 7.54
N GLN A 161 -3.88 3.30 6.30
CA GLN A 161 -2.47 3.49 5.97
C GLN A 161 -2.23 4.95 5.62
N MET A 162 -1.37 5.59 6.40
CA MET A 162 -1.01 6.99 6.16
C MET A 162 0.06 7.12 5.08
N ILE A 163 0.08 8.29 4.48
CA ILE A 163 1.15 8.80 3.64
C ILE A 163 1.53 10.19 4.13
N ASP A 164 2.63 10.75 3.67
CA ASP A 164 3.11 12.09 4.04
C ASP A 164 3.43 12.28 5.53
N VAL A 165 3.64 11.18 6.28
CA VAL A 165 4.17 11.27 7.65
C VAL A 165 5.66 11.60 7.55
N ALA A 166 5.93 12.90 7.41
CA ALA A 166 7.25 13.41 7.06
C ALA A 166 8.06 13.93 8.26
N ARG A 167 7.46 13.96 9.47
CA ARG A 167 8.11 14.51 10.66
C ARG A 167 7.86 13.64 11.89
N ARG A 168 8.83 13.65 12.79
CA ARG A 168 8.76 12.95 14.08
C ARG A 168 7.52 13.32 14.89
N GLU A 169 7.19 14.62 14.96
CA GLU A 169 6.03 15.09 15.72
C GLU A 169 4.70 14.53 15.20
N GLU A 170 4.57 14.40 13.88
CA GLU A 170 3.41 13.77 13.24
C GLU A 170 3.30 12.29 13.62
N ALA A 171 4.44 11.57 13.59
CA ALA A 171 4.49 10.18 14.02
C ALA A 171 4.17 10.02 15.51
N GLU A 172 4.66 10.91 16.38
CA GLU A 172 4.34 10.91 17.81
C GLU A 172 2.85 11.15 18.08
N GLN A 173 2.19 12.00 17.26
CA GLN A 173 0.73 12.19 17.35
C GLN A 173 -0.02 10.92 16.95
N LEU A 174 0.36 10.28 15.83
CA LEU A 174 -0.22 9.00 15.41
C LEU A 174 -0.02 7.91 16.48
N VAL A 175 1.15 7.83 17.09
CA VAL A 175 1.43 6.89 18.19
C VAL A 175 0.50 7.13 19.38
N ARG A 176 0.27 8.40 19.77
CA ARG A 176 -0.67 8.72 20.86
C ARG A 176 -2.10 8.34 20.52
N MET A 177 -2.55 8.63 19.29
CA MET A 177 -3.88 8.25 18.83
C MET A 177 -4.04 6.72 18.76
N ALA A 178 -3.02 6.01 18.26
CA ALA A 178 -3.01 4.54 18.21
C ALA A 178 -3.10 3.91 19.59
N ARG A 179 -2.33 4.41 20.56
CA ARG A 179 -2.39 3.94 21.96
C ARG A 179 -3.77 4.13 22.55
N LEU A 180 -4.36 5.32 22.39
CA LEU A 180 -5.71 5.60 22.87
C LEU A 180 -6.73 4.62 22.30
N LEU A 181 -6.69 4.34 20.99
CA LEU A 181 -7.59 3.39 20.35
C LEU A 181 -7.45 1.95 20.90
N ASN A 182 -6.22 1.52 21.14
CA ASN A 182 -5.94 0.20 21.70
C ASN A 182 -6.32 0.12 23.18
N ASP A 183 -5.97 1.11 24.00
CA ASP A 183 -6.27 1.16 25.43
C ASP A 183 -7.78 1.18 25.69
N GLN A 184 -8.56 1.77 24.79
CA GLN A 184 -10.02 1.77 24.84
C GLN A 184 -10.68 0.56 24.16
N GLY A 185 -9.88 -0.39 23.64
CA GLY A 185 -10.38 -1.61 22.99
C GLY A 185 -11.13 -1.34 21.67
N ILE A 186 -10.94 -0.18 21.04
CA ILE A 186 -11.59 0.19 19.77
C ILE A 186 -10.99 -0.60 18.61
N VAL A 187 -9.68 -0.84 18.65
CA VAL A 187 -8.94 -1.61 17.65
C VAL A 187 -8.08 -2.66 18.34
N ASN A 188 -8.00 -3.85 17.77
CA ASN A 188 -7.10 -4.90 18.20
C ASN A 188 -5.88 -4.97 17.28
N GLY A 189 -4.73 -4.54 17.78
CA GLY A 189 -3.47 -4.45 17.04
C GLY A 189 -3.18 -3.05 16.51
N PRO A 190 -2.19 -2.88 15.63
CA PRO A 190 -1.80 -1.59 15.09
C PRO A 190 -2.94 -0.93 14.28
N PRO A 191 -3.54 0.18 14.76
CA PRO A 191 -4.68 0.81 14.08
C PRO A 191 -4.29 1.68 12.88
N VAL A 192 -2.99 1.94 12.73
CA VAL A 192 -2.44 2.76 11.66
C VAL A 192 -1.11 2.19 11.21
N SER A 193 -0.83 2.29 9.92
CA SER A 193 0.48 2.09 9.30
C SER A 193 0.88 3.34 8.51
N ALA A 194 2.15 3.47 8.16
CA ALA A 194 2.59 4.55 7.28
C ALA A 194 3.53 4.04 6.19
N LEU A 195 3.34 4.53 4.97
CA LEU A 195 4.28 4.37 3.89
C LEU A 195 5.29 5.52 3.95
N ILE A 196 6.57 5.17 4.09
CA ILE A 196 7.67 6.12 4.11
C ILE A 196 8.68 5.69 3.06
N SER A 197 9.07 6.63 2.20
CA SER A 197 9.91 6.36 1.05
C SER A 197 11.35 6.79 1.26
N VAL A 198 12.25 6.01 0.70
CA VAL A 198 13.63 6.42 0.44
C VAL A 198 13.65 7.45 -0.69
N VAL A 199 14.51 8.44 -0.61
CA VAL A 199 14.75 9.39 -1.71
C VAL A 199 15.74 8.76 -2.68
N SER A 200 15.24 8.30 -3.82
CA SER A 200 16.06 7.66 -4.85
C SER A 200 16.92 8.69 -5.62
N PRO A 201 18.21 8.40 -5.91
CA PRO A 201 18.88 7.15 -5.59
C PRO A 201 19.58 7.16 -4.21
N LEU A 202 19.40 6.11 -3.44
CA LEU A 202 20.18 5.73 -2.26
C LEU A 202 20.37 6.86 -1.21
N ARG A 203 19.28 7.53 -0.84
CA ARG A 203 19.31 8.60 0.13
C ARG A 203 18.14 8.51 1.11
N LEU A 204 18.40 8.60 2.40
CA LEU A 204 17.36 8.74 3.41
C LEU A 204 17.00 10.22 3.59
N ASP A 205 15.71 10.50 3.65
CA ASP A 205 15.22 11.76 4.17
C ASP A 205 15.35 11.78 5.70
N PRO A 206 16.00 12.77 6.30
CA PRO A 206 16.22 12.80 7.75
C PRO A 206 14.92 12.75 8.56
N ASP A 207 13.97 13.60 8.21
CA ASP A 207 12.72 13.76 8.97
C ASP A 207 11.80 12.55 8.79
N GLY A 208 11.63 12.07 7.56
CA GLY A 208 10.88 10.86 7.26
C GLY A 208 11.48 9.61 7.90
N THR A 209 12.80 9.53 7.99
CA THR A 209 13.47 8.43 8.68
C THR A 209 13.20 8.48 10.19
N GLU A 210 13.25 9.65 10.82
CA GLU A 210 12.89 9.79 12.24
C GLU A 210 11.42 9.44 12.50
N ALA A 211 10.53 9.82 11.58
CA ALA A 211 9.11 9.44 11.65
C ALA A 211 8.95 7.90 11.59
N ALA A 212 9.61 7.23 10.64
CA ALA A 212 9.59 5.79 10.51
C ALA A 212 10.09 5.07 11.78
N LEU A 213 11.21 5.53 12.33
CA LEU A 213 11.79 4.97 13.56
C LEU A 213 10.87 5.18 14.76
N THR A 214 10.18 6.33 14.84
CA THR A 214 9.19 6.63 15.90
C THR A 214 8.00 5.67 15.82
N LEU A 215 7.47 5.41 14.62
CA LEU A 215 6.38 4.45 14.41
C LEU A 215 6.84 3.02 14.75
N ALA A 216 8.00 2.61 14.25
CA ALA A 216 8.58 1.29 14.48
C ALA A 216 8.81 1.01 15.98
N ALA A 217 9.36 1.99 16.72
CA ALA A 217 9.54 1.93 18.18
C ALA A 217 8.23 1.71 18.94
N ALA A 218 7.11 2.17 18.39
CA ALA A 218 5.77 1.98 18.94
C ALA A 218 5.08 0.69 18.46
N GLY A 219 5.73 -0.14 17.64
CA GLY A 219 5.15 -1.35 17.06
C GLY A 219 4.10 -1.08 15.98
N LEU A 220 4.08 0.12 15.39
CA LEU A 220 3.21 0.45 14.28
C LEU A 220 3.88 0.05 12.95
N PRO A 221 3.13 -0.54 11.99
CA PRO A 221 3.70 -1.02 10.74
C PRO A 221 4.25 0.11 9.88
N VAL A 222 5.47 -0.10 9.36
CA VAL A 222 6.13 0.80 8.43
C VAL A 222 6.28 0.11 7.07
N VAL A 223 5.70 0.72 6.05
CA VAL A 223 5.93 0.31 4.65
C VAL A 223 7.22 0.96 4.17
N CYS A 224 8.27 0.14 4.07
CA CYS A 224 9.60 0.55 3.63
C CYS A 224 9.63 0.65 2.10
N CYS A 225 9.33 1.82 1.56
CA CYS A 225 9.09 2.01 0.14
C CYS A 225 10.29 2.60 -0.60
N SER A 226 10.51 2.10 -1.81
CA SER A 226 11.35 2.72 -2.83
C SER A 226 10.52 3.03 -4.07
N MET A 227 10.60 4.25 -4.57
CA MET A 227 9.85 4.74 -5.73
C MET A 227 10.81 5.23 -6.81
N THR A 228 11.49 4.30 -7.48
CA THR A 228 12.47 4.61 -8.51
C THR A 228 11.82 4.86 -9.87
N ILE A 229 12.41 5.76 -10.65
CA ILE A 229 12.00 6.08 -12.02
C ILE A 229 13.17 5.77 -12.96
N ALA A 230 13.02 4.76 -13.81
CA ALA A 230 14.03 4.39 -14.79
C ALA A 230 14.43 5.59 -15.66
N SER A 231 15.73 5.79 -15.88
CA SER A 231 16.36 6.90 -16.58
C SER A 231 16.36 8.26 -15.84
N VAL A 232 15.75 8.36 -14.67
CA VAL A 232 15.74 9.59 -13.85
C VAL A 232 16.44 9.36 -12.52
N THR A 233 15.90 8.45 -11.70
CA THR A 233 16.43 8.14 -10.38
C THR A 233 16.98 6.71 -10.28
N ALA A 234 16.98 5.97 -11.40
CA ALA A 234 17.49 4.60 -11.50
C ALA A 234 18.03 4.32 -12.90
N PRO A 235 18.78 3.20 -13.10
CA PRO A 235 19.16 2.75 -14.42
C PRO A 235 17.99 2.60 -15.38
N ALA A 236 18.22 2.81 -16.67
CA ALA A 236 17.17 2.79 -17.70
C ALA A 236 16.54 1.41 -17.95
N THR A 237 17.23 0.34 -17.59
CA THR A 237 16.74 -1.03 -17.77
C THR A 237 15.78 -1.45 -16.65
N ALA A 238 14.78 -2.24 -16.96
CA ALA A 238 13.82 -2.74 -15.97
C ALA A 238 14.52 -3.49 -14.81
N ALA A 239 15.47 -4.36 -15.12
CA ALA A 239 16.23 -5.12 -14.10
C ALA A 239 17.11 -4.21 -13.23
N GLY A 240 17.78 -3.21 -13.80
CA GLY A 240 18.61 -2.25 -13.06
C GLY A 240 17.77 -1.33 -12.18
N ASN A 241 16.62 -0.89 -12.68
CA ASN A 241 15.64 -0.13 -11.92
C ASN A 241 15.12 -0.92 -10.71
N LEU A 242 14.69 -2.16 -10.94
CA LEU A 242 14.22 -3.08 -9.90
C LEU A 242 15.33 -3.40 -8.87
N LEU A 243 16.56 -3.61 -9.32
CA LEU A 243 17.71 -3.87 -8.43
C LEU A 243 17.94 -2.71 -7.48
N LEU A 244 17.93 -1.46 -7.98
CA LEU A 244 18.11 -0.28 -7.14
C LEU A 244 16.98 -0.12 -6.13
N ALA A 245 15.71 -0.24 -6.60
CA ALA A 245 14.56 -0.17 -5.72
C ALA A 245 14.60 -1.25 -4.62
N HIS A 246 15.02 -2.45 -4.97
CA HIS A 246 15.21 -3.55 -4.01
C HIS A 246 16.30 -3.23 -2.98
N ALA A 247 17.45 -2.68 -3.42
CA ALA A 247 18.52 -2.27 -2.52
C ALA A 247 18.07 -1.21 -1.51
N GLU A 248 17.33 -0.20 -1.96
CA GLU A 248 16.80 0.87 -1.12
C GLU A 248 15.81 0.35 -0.06
N ALA A 249 14.87 -0.52 -0.45
CA ALA A 249 13.93 -1.13 0.47
C ALA A 249 14.64 -2.03 1.50
N LEU A 250 15.63 -2.82 1.07
CA LEU A 250 16.45 -3.64 1.98
C LEU A 250 17.22 -2.79 2.97
N ALA A 251 17.82 -1.68 2.53
CA ALA A 251 18.53 -0.76 3.41
C ALA A 251 17.62 -0.20 4.50
N PHE A 252 16.42 0.25 4.12
CA PHE A 252 15.49 0.84 5.06
C PHE A 252 14.98 -0.17 6.10
N ILE A 253 14.61 -1.39 5.66
CA ILE A 253 14.27 -2.50 6.55
C ILE A 253 15.45 -2.81 7.50
N THR A 254 16.67 -2.86 6.99
CA THR A 254 17.86 -3.15 7.79
C THR A 254 18.06 -2.12 8.89
N ILE A 255 17.87 -0.85 8.60
CA ILE A 255 17.99 0.24 9.57
C ILE A 255 16.94 0.11 10.67
N ILE A 256 15.68 -0.08 10.29
CA ILE A 256 14.58 -0.23 11.26
C ILE A 256 14.81 -1.46 12.15
N GLU A 257 15.12 -2.61 11.56
CA GLU A 257 15.34 -3.86 12.30
C GLU A 257 16.62 -3.86 13.16
N THR A 258 17.57 -2.99 12.85
CA THR A 258 18.75 -2.80 13.70
C THR A 258 18.42 -1.99 14.95
N LEU A 259 17.61 -0.95 14.80
CA LEU A 259 17.26 -0.05 15.91
C LEU A 259 16.08 -0.57 16.72
N HIS A 260 15.12 -1.22 16.06
CA HIS A 260 13.88 -1.74 16.65
C HIS A 260 13.64 -3.18 16.16
N PRO A 261 14.37 -4.19 16.70
CA PRO A 261 14.26 -5.58 16.27
C PRO A 261 12.85 -6.13 16.41
N GLY A 262 12.32 -6.76 15.36
CA GLY A 262 10.97 -7.30 15.31
C GLY A 262 9.89 -6.27 15.04
N ALA A 263 10.24 -5.05 14.62
CA ALA A 263 9.28 -4.05 14.18
C ALA A 263 8.46 -4.56 12.98
N PRO A 264 7.16 -4.27 12.90
CA PRO A 264 6.35 -4.71 11.77
C PRO A 264 6.68 -3.91 10.51
N VAL A 265 7.60 -4.40 9.72
CA VAL A 265 8.02 -3.81 8.45
C VAL A 265 7.35 -4.50 7.27
N ILE A 266 7.05 -3.74 6.22
CA ILE A 266 6.46 -4.22 4.97
C ILE A 266 7.38 -3.78 3.82
N TYR A 267 7.88 -4.73 3.06
CA TYR A 267 8.69 -4.46 1.86
C TYR A 267 7.84 -3.81 0.78
N CYS A 268 8.33 -2.75 0.16
CA CYS A 268 7.64 -2.08 -0.93
C CYS A 268 8.61 -1.57 -2.01
N SER A 269 8.29 -1.84 -3.27
CA SER A 269 9.05 -1.34 -4.42
C SER A 269 8.07 -0.97 -5.54
N PHE A 270 8.01 0.33 -5.85
CA PHE A 270 7.22 0.92 -6.94
C PHE A 270 8.16 1.43 -8.05
N ALA A 271 8.87 0.49 -8.69
CA ALA A 271 9.76 0.80 -9.79
C ALA A 271 8.96 1.13 -11.05
N SER A 272 9.08 2.36 -11.53
CA SER A 272 8.36 2.90 -12.70
C SER A 272 9.32 3.35 -13.81
N PHE A 273 8.78 3.88 -14.90
CA PHE A 273 9.56 4.37 -16.04
C PHE A 273 9.27 5.85 -16.28
N ALA A 274 10.25 6.56 -16.83
CA ALA A 274 10.06 7.94 -17.23
C ALA A 274 9.30 8.03 -18.57
N ASN A 275 8.43 9.01 -18.69
CA ASN A 275 7.96 9.45 -20.00
C ASN A 275 9.14 10.13 -20.73
N PRO A 276 9.60 9.62 -21.88
CA PRO A 276 10.81 10.12 -22.53
C PRO A 276 10.66 11.57 -23.06
N ARG A 277 9.44 12.09 -23.12
CA ARG A 277 9.18 13.46 -23.59
C ARG A 277 9.16 14.48 -22.46
N THR A 278 8.71 14.09 -21.27
CA THR A 278 8.48 15.01 -20.16
C THR A 278 9.40 14.75 -18.95
N GLY A 279 10.00 13.57 -18.87
CA GLY A 279 10.76 13.12 -17.69
C GLY A 279 9.89 12.72 -16.50
N ALA A 280 8.58 12.92 -16.57
CA ALA A 280 7.64 12.55 -15.52
C ALA A 280 7.48 11.02 -15.44
N THR A 281 7.01 10.53 -14.30
CA THR A 281 6.65 9.13 -14.12
C THR A 281 5.57 8.71 -15.13
N ASN A 282 5.73 7.52 -15.70
CA ASN A 282 4.79 6.91 -16.63
C ASN A 282 4.42 5.50 -16.13
N TYR A 283 3.28 5.37 -15.50
CA TYR A 283 2.74 4.06 -15.07
C TYR A 283 2.12 3.27 -16.22
N ASP A 284 1.85 3.90 -17.38
CA ASP A 284 1.28 3.23 -18.57
C ASP A 284 2.34 2.45 -19.36
N ASP A 285 3.63 2.56 -19.02
CA ASP A 285 4.65 1.73 -19.63
C ASP A 285 4.41 0.25 -19.25
N PRO A 286 4.23 -0.66 -20.22
CA PRO A 286 3.92 -2.07 -19.93
C PRO A 286 4.94 -2.76 -19.03
N ARG A 287 6.19 -2.28 -19.01
CA ARG A 287 7.25 -2.79 -18.13
C ARG A 287 7.00 -2.47 -16.66
N THR A 288 6.20 -1.45 -16.35
CA THR A 288 5.78 -1.15 -14.97
C THR A 288 5.00 -2.32 -14.37
N THR A 289 4.13 -2.95 -15.15
CA THR A 289 3.40 -4.15 -14.70
C THR A 289 4.33 -5.33 -14.43
N TRP A 290 5.37 -5.51 -15.26
CA TRP A 290 6.39 -6.54 -15.03
C TRP A 290 7.21 -6.24 -13.76
N THR A 291 7.67 -4.99 -13.57
CA THR A 291 8.42 -4.60 -12.36
C THR A 291 7.59 -4.79 -11.10
N ALA A 292 6.29 -4.50 -11.12
CA ALA A 292 5.38 -4.73 -10.01
C ALA A 292 5.30 -6.21 -9.62
N ALA A 293 5.11 -7.09 -10.59
CA ALA A 293 5.08 -8.54 -10.36
C ALA A 293 6.44 -9.07 -9.87
N ALA A 294 7.53 -8.64 -10.50
CA ALA A 294 8.89 -9.01 -10.10
C ALA A 294 9.25 -8.51 -8.69
N ALA A 295 8.83 -7.30 -8.32
CA ALA A 295 8.98 -6.77 -6.97
C ALA A 295 8.20 -7.59 -5.92
N ALA A 296 6.98 -8.03 -6.25
CA ALA A 296 6.20 -8.92 -5.39
C ALA A 296 6.92 -10.26 -5.16
N GLU A 297 7.49 -10.86 -6.21
CA GLU A 297 8.26 -12.11 -6.09
C GLU A 297 9.54 -11.93 -5.27
N LEU A 298 10.25 -10.79 -5.42
CA LEU A 298 11.41 -10.45 -4.58
C LEU A 298 10.99 -10.31 -3.11
N GLY A 299 9.96 -9.51 -2.81
CA GLY A 299 9.46 -9.31 -1.45
C GLY A 299 9.08 -10.64 -0.79
N ARG A 300 8.30 -11.49 -1.47
CA ARG A 300 7.94 -12.82 -0.97
C ARG A 300 9.15 -13.71 -0.67
N SER A 301 10.20 -13.61 -1.49
CA SER A 301 11.43 -14.42 -1.28
C SER A 301 12.17 -14.04 0.01
N LEU A 302 11.96 -12.82 0.53
CA LEU A 302 12.52 -12.33 1.79
C LEU A 302 11.79 -12.88 3.02
N LYS A 303 10.60 -13.49 2.85
CA LYS A 303 9.70 -13.91 3.94
C LYS A 303 9.25 -12.74 4.83
N VAL A 304 9.19 -11.54 4.28
CA VAL A 304 8.65 -10.33 4.90
C VAL A 304 7.40 -9.95 4.12
N PRO A 305 6.32 -9.48 4.75
CA PRO A 305 5.15 -9.01 4.02
C PRO A 305 5.50 -7.98 2.96
N CYS A 306 4.86 -8.05 1.80
CA CYS A 306 5.18 -7.18 0.69
C CYS A 306 3.96 -6.44 0.14
N PHE A 307 4.20 -5.19 -0.24
CA PHE A 307 3.25 -4.30 -0.87
C PHE A 307 3.71 -3.99 -2.30
N SER A 308 2.83 -4.17 -3.28
CA SER A 308 3.12 -3.94 -4.70
C SER A 308 2.03 -3.11 -5.35
N SER A 309 2.29 -2.54 -6.51
CA SER A 309 1.27 -1.88 -7.32
C SER A 309 0.27 -2.90 -7.87
N GLY A 310 -0.96 -2.44 -8.15
CA GLY A 310 -2.07 -3.27 -8.57
C GLY A 310 -1.95 -3.86 -9.98
N GLY A 311 -3.01 -4.55 -10.38
CA GLY A 311 -3.16 -5.20 -11.67
C GLY A 311 -3.04 -6.73 -11.62
N LEU A 312 -3.50 -7.37 -12.69
CA LEU A 312 -3.65 -8.83 -12.76
C LEU A 312 -2.30 -9.56 -12.57
N LEU A 313 -1.23 -9.10 -13.23
CA LEU A 313 0.07 -9.77 -13.13
C LEU A 313 0.67 -9.66 -11.73
N ALA A 314 0.54 -8.49 -11.08
CA ALA A 314 0.98 -8.33 -9.70
C ALA A 314 0.17 -9.23 -8.76
N MET A 315 -1.15 -9.35 -8.96
CA MET A 315 -2.00 -10.25 -8.18
C MET A 315 -1.61 -11.72 -8.37
N LEU A 316 -1.24 -12.13 -9.59
CA LEU A 316 -0.73 -13.48 -9.86
C LEU A 316 0.63 -13.76 -9.19
N ALA A 317 1.45 -12.73 -8.96
CA ALA A 317 2.68 -12.82 -8.18
C ALA A 317 2.43 -12.87 -6.66
N LYS A 318 1.17 -12.67 -6.23
CA LYS A 318 0.67 -12.83 -4.85
C LYS A 318 1.41 -11.99 -3.80
N PRO A 319 1.53 -10.66 -3.94
CA PRO A 319 1.95 -9.82 -2.82
C PRO A 319 0.91 -9.90 -1.68
N ASP A 320 1.31 -9.52 -0.48
CA ASP A 320 0.38 -9.45 0.66
C ASP A 320 -0.62 -8.31 0.52
N LEU A 321 -0.17 -7.17 0.00
CA LEU A 321 -0.98 -5.99 -0.24
C LEU A 321 -0.75 -5.47 -1.67
N LEU A 322 -1.83 -5.06 -2.31
CA LEU A 322 -1.86 -4.42 -3.63
C LEU A 322 -2.40 -3.00 -3.49
N SER A 323 -1.76 -2.03 -4.12
CA SER A 323 -2.33 -0.69 -4.32
C SER A 323 -3.01 -0.59 -5.67
N GLY A 324 -3.79 0.43 -5.84
CA GLY A 324 -4.22 0.84 -7.17
C GLY A 324 -5.71 1.02 -7.35
N GLY A 325 -6.35 1.76 -6.48
CA GLY A 325 -7.75 2.10 -6.69
C GLY A 325 -8.05 3.58 -6.48
N GLY A 326 -8.62 4.23 -7.50
CA GLY A 326 -9.29 5.51 -7.40
C GLY A 326 -8.47 6.76 -7.73
N LEU A 327 -7.15 6.66 -7.95
CA LEU A 327 -6.37 7.81 -8.44
C LEU A 327 -6.16 7.74 -9.95
N ILE A 328 -6.15 8.88 -10.59
CA ILE A 328 -5.86 9.09 -12.01
C ILE A 328 -4.67 10.06 -12.17
N GLU A 329 -4.23 10.29 -13.42
CA GLU A 329 -3.14 11.21 -13.75
C GLU A 329 -1.87 10.93 -12.91
N THR A 330 -1.38 9.70 -13.01
CA THR A 330 -0.17 9.27 -12.30
C THR A 330 -0.29 9.40 -10.78
N SER A 331 -1.42 8.95 -10.23
CA SER A 331 -1.75 8.96 -8.79
C SER A 331 -1.78 10.36 -8.15
N THR A 332 -2.16 11.39 -8.91
CA THR A 332 -2.19 12.77 -8.41
C THR A 332 -3.59 13.32 -8.16
N ILE A 333 -4.61 12.71 -8.76
CA ILE A 333 -6.00 13.19 -8.73
C ILE A 333 -6.94 12.07 -8.28
N LEU A 334 -7.67 12.28 -7.19
CA LEU A 334 -8.75 11.38 -6.78
C LEU A 334 -9.92 11.48 -7.74
N SER A 335 -10.41 10.33 -8.19
CA SER A 335 -11.68 10.19 -8.91
C SER A 335 -12.54 9.14 -8.22
N TYR A 336 -13.67 9.56 -7.70
CA TYR A 336 -14.62 8.67 -7.04
C TYR A 336 -15.22 7.65 -8.04
N GLU A 337 -15.41 8.05 -9.30
CA GLU A 337 -15.84 7.14 -10.37
C GLU A 337 -14.78 6.05 -10.62
N GLN A 338 -13.51 6.44 -10.60
CA GLN A 338 -12.42 5.49 -10.79
C GLN A 338 -12.35 4.48 -9.65
N MET A 339 -12.66 4.88 -8.41
CA MET A 339 -12.75 3.93 -7.28
C MET A 339 -13.75 2.80 -7.55
N LEU A 340 -14.91 3.10 -8.15
CA LEU A 340 -15.90 2.08 -8.52
C LEU A 340 -15.41 1.18 -9.65
N ILE A 341 -14.76 1.75 -10.66
CA ILE A 341 -14.21 1.03 -11.80
C ILE A 341 -13.09 0.10 -11.33
N ASP A 342 -12.17 0.59 -10.50
CA ASP A 342 -11.05 -0.20 -9.98
C ASP A 342 -11.52 -1.28 -8.98
N HIS A 343 -12.55 -0.99 -8.20
CA HIS A 343 -13.21 -1.99 -7.35
C HIS A 343 -13.74 -3.17 -8.18
N GLU A 344 -14.38 -2.91 -9.33
CA GLU A 344 -14.82 -3.98 -10.25
C GLU A 344 -13.61 -4.71 -10.85
N ALA A 345 -12.58 -4.00 -11.28
CA ALA A 345 -11.37 -4.59 -11.83
C ALA A 345 -10.66 -5.51 -10.81
N LEU A 346 -10.59 -5.11 -9.54
CA LEU A 346 -10.04 -5.94 -8.45
C LEU A 346 -10.84 -7.22 -8.25
N ARG A 347 -12.18 -7.14 -8.23
CA ARG A 347 -13.07 -8.30 -8.17
C ARG A 347 -12.80 -9.25 -9.35
N ASP A 348 -12.73 -8.70 -10.55
CA ASP A 348 -12.52 -9.49 -11.76
C ASP A 348 -11.13 -10.15 -11.76
N CYS A 349 -10.09 -9.45 -11.28
CA CYS A 349 -8.76 -10.04 -11.07
C CYS A 349 -8.80 -11.18 -10.04
N ARG A 350 -9.51 -11.01 -8.91
CA ARG A 350 -9.67 -12.07 -7.90
C ARG A 350 -10.36 -13.30 -8.49
N LEU A 351 -11.45 -13.11 -9.23
CA LEU A 351 -12.16 -14.19 -9.90
C LEU A 351 -11.29 -14.89 -10.96
N ALA A 352 -10.54 -14.13 -11.75
CA ALA A 352 -9.66 -14.67 -12.78
C ALA A 352 -8.48 -15.47 -12.20
N THR A 353 -8.03 -15.12 -10.99
CA THR A 353 -6.90 -15.79 -10.31
C THR A 353 -7.34 -16.91 -9.36
N ALA A 354 -8.63 -16.97 -9.01
CA ALA A 354 -9.17 -18.01 -8.16
C ALA A 354 -9.07 -19.40 -8.81
N ALA A 355 -8.84 -20.41 -7.97
CA ALA A 355 -8.92 -21.78 -8.42
C ALA A 355 -10.39 -22.11 -8.77
N GLN A 356 -10.59 -22.64 -9.98
CA GLN A 356 -11.91 -23.14 -10.37
C GLN A 356 -12.06 -24.58 -9.88
N GLU A 357 -13.19 -24.87 -9.25
CA GLU A 357 -13.50 -26.23 -8.81
C GLU A 357 -13.73 -27.13 -10.03
N VAL A 358 -13.06 -28.29 -10.04
CA VAL A 358 -13.28 -29.34 -11.02
C VAL A 358 -13.82 -30.56 -10.28
N SER A 359 -15.15 -30.77 -10.36
CA SER A 359 -15.86 -31.86 -9.70
C SER A 359 -16.90 -32.46 -10.67
N ALA A 360 -17.55 -33.55 -10.30
CA ALA A 360 -18.62 -34.11 -11.09
C ALA A 360 -19.78 -33.12 -11.31
N GLU A 361 -20.09 -32.29 -10.30
CA GLU A 361 -21.10 -31.23 -10.38
C GLU A 361 -20.71 -30.15 -11.41
N THR A 362 -19.47 -29.63 -11.33
CA THR A 362 -19.02 -28.52 -12.19
C THR A 362 -18.69 -29.00 -13.62
N LEU A 363 -18.32 -30.25 -13.82
CA LEU A 363 -18.15 -30.86 -15.13
C LEU A 363 -19.50 -31.07 -15.87
N ALA A 364 -20.59 -31.26 -15.13
CA ALA A 364 -21.96 -31.34 -15.62
C ALA A 364 -22.16 -32.30 -16.81
N GLU A 365 -21.46 -33.43 -16.82
CA GLU A 365 -21.51 -34.39 -17.95
C GLU A 365 -22.94 -34.87 -18.25
N ASP A 366 -23.76 -35.09 -17.21
CA ASP A 366 -25.14 -35.54 -17.38
C ASP A 366 -26.03 -34.48 -18.05
N VAL A 367 -25.75 -33.20 -17.76
CA VAL A 367 -26.41 -32.08 -18.41
C VAL A 367 -26.01 -32.01 -19.88
N ILE A 368 -24.70 -32.21 -20.20
CA ILE A 368 -24.22 -32.27 -21.58
C ILE A 368 -24.88 -33.41 -22.34
N ARG A 369 -24.98 -34.63 -21.77
CA ARG A 369 -25.65 -35.77 -22.36
C ARG A 369 -27.13 -35.50 -22.59
N THR A 370 -27.79 -34.84 -21.65
CA THR A 370 -29.24 -34.53 -21.75
C THR A 370 -29.53 -33.49 -22.84
N VAL A 371 -28.69 -32.51 -23.01
CA VAL A 371 -28.86 -31.46 -24.03
C VAL A 371 -28.54 -32.00 -25.42
N GLY A 372 -27.51 -32.82 -25.54
CA GLY A 372 -27.09 -33.44 -26.80
C GLY A 372 -26.55 -32.45 -27.85
N PRO A 373 -26.18 -32.99 -29.04
CA PRO A 373 -25.66 -32.13 -30.11
C PRO A 373 -26.71 -31.18 -30.66
N GLY A 374 -26.36 -29.90 -30.81
CA GLY A 374 -27.23 -28.86 -31.37
C GLY A 374 -28.28 -28.30 -30.41
N GLY A 375 -28.33 -28.78 -29.16
CA GLY A 375 -29.21 -28.23 -28.13
C GLY A 375 -28.66 -26.94 -27.50
N HIS A 376 -29.38 -26.41 -26.48
CA HIS A 376 -28.94 -25.25 -25.72
C HIS A 376 -29.15 -25.45 -24.21
N PHE A 377 -28.33 -24.78 -23.39
CA PHE A 377 -28.26 -24.98 -21.94
C PHE A 377 -29.12 -24.04 -21.13
N LEU A 378 -29.69 -22.97 -21.72
CA LEU A 378 -30.40 -21.91 -21.00
C LEU A 378 -31.51 -22.40 -20.06
N ALA A 379 -32.27 -23.42 -20.49
CA ALA A 379 -33.38 -23.98 -19.72
C ALA A 379 -32.95 -25.04 -18.69
N GLN A 380 -31.69 -25.38 -18.61
CA GLN A 380 -31.20 -26.40 -17.69
C GLN A 380 -31.11 -25.89 -16.27
N LYS A 381 -31.54 -26.68 -15.28
CA LYS A 381 -31.45 -26.32 -13.86
C LYS A 381 -30.03 -25.98 -13.42
N HIS A 382 -29.03 -26.67 -13.98
CA HIS A 382 -27.63 -26.39 -13.76
C HIS A 382 -27.27 -24.96 -14.20
N SER A 383 -27.63 -24.56 -15.43
CA SER A 383 -27.38 -23.21 -15.95
C SER A 383 -28.05 -22.13 -15.10
N VAL A 384 -29.32 -22.31 -14.73
CA VAL A 384 -30.06 -21.36 -13.88
C VAL A 384 -29.39 -21.18 -12.52
N ARG A 385 -28.81 -22.25 -11.94
CA ARG A 385 -28.09 -22.20 -10.67
C ARG A 385 -26.81 -21.39 -10.80
N HIS A 386 -25.96 -21.70 -11.79
CA HIS A 386 -24.63 -21.12 -11.95
C HIS A 386 -24.62 -19.76 -12.66
N MET A 387 -25.69 -19.38 -13.39
CA MET A 387 -25.78 -18.04 -13.97
C MET A 387 -25.75 -16.91 -12.92
N LYS A 388 -26.08 -17.18 -11.66
CA LYS A 388 -25.96 -16.21 -10.57
C LYS A 388 -24.51 -15.84 -10.22
N GLU A 389 -23.57 -16.67 -10.63
CA GLU A 389 -22.12 -16.49 -10.43
C GLU A 389 -21.50 -15.64 -11.53
N PHE A 390 -22.24 -15.41 -12.63
CA PHE A 390 -21.76 -14.63 -13.76
C PHE A 390 -21.68 -13.15 -13.41
N VAL A 391 -20.53 -12.58 -13.71
CA VAL A 391 -20.27 -11.16 -13.44
C VAL A 391 -20.51 -10.35 -14.70
N VAL A 392 -21.29 -9.28 -14.56
CA VAL A 392 -21.47 -8.27 -15.60
C VAL A 392 -20.88 -6.98 -15.09
N PRO A 393 -19.88 -6.40 -15.74
CA PRO A 393 -19.34 -5.10 -15.38
C PRO A 393 -20.45 -4.04 -15.38
N LYS A 394 -20.50 -3.21 -14.35
CA LYS A 394 -21.54 -2.17 -14.20
C LYS A 394 -21.04 -0.79 -14.59
N PHE A 395 -19.75 -0.55 -14.38
CA PHE A 395 -19.14 0.78 -14.47
C PHE A 395 -18.08 0.89 -15.56
N ALA A 396 -17.57 -0.23 -16.07
CA ALA A 396 -16.63 -0.23 -17.19
C ALA A 396 -17.25 0.46 -18.41
N GLY A 397 -16.70 1.62 -18.81
CA GLY A 397 -17.20 2.43 -19.93
C GLY A 397 -18.37 3.38 -19.59
N ASP A 398 -18.90 3.36 -18.36
CA ASP A 398 -19.99 4.24 -17.93
C ASP A 398 -19.61 5.04 -16.68
N ARG A 399 -18.80 6.09 -16.88
CA ARG A 399 -18.32 6.95 -15.79
C ARG A 399 -19.46 7.70 -15.10
N GLU A 400 -20.51 8.06 -15.81
CA GLU A 400 -21.63 8.78 -15.21
C GLU A 400 -22.40 7.88 -14.24
N ARG A 401 -22.63 6.63 -14.60
CA ARG A 401 -23.22 5.64 -13.69
C ARG A 401 -22.33 5.39 -12.47
N ALA A 402 -21.01 5.32 -12.66
CA ALA A 402 -20.07 5.20 -11.55
C ALA A 402 -20.14 6.42 -10.62
N ARG A 403 -20.25 7.64 -11.18
CA ARG A 403 -20.40 8.87 -10.41
C ARG A 403 -21.67 8.88 -9.56
N GLN A 404 -22.80 8.52 -10.14
CA GLN A 404 -24.09 8.45 -9.44
C GLN A 404 -24.03 7.42 -8.31
N GLU A 405 -23.44 6.26 -8.54
CA GLU A 405 -23.30 5.23 -7.51
C GLU A 405 -22.31 5.64 -6.41
N ALA A 406 -21.19 6.30 -6.76
CA ALA A 406 -20.27 6.84 -5.77
C ALA A 406 -20.97 7.85 -4.84
N ARG A 407 -21.72 8.79 -5.42
CA ARG A 407 -22.52 9.77 -4.64
C ARG A 407 -23.51 9.04 -3.72
N ARG A 408 -24.28 8.12 -4.26
CA ARG A 408 -25.24 7.35 -3.47
C ARG A 408 -24.58 6.62 -2.30
N LEU A 409 -23.44 5.97 -2.51
CA LEU A 409 -22.72 5.26 -1.46
C LEU A 409 -22.15 6.21 -0.41
N ILE A 410 -21.55 7.34 -0.82
CA ILE A 410 -21.04 8.34 0.13
C ILE A 410 -22.15 8.90 1.01
N GLU A 411 -23.35 9.15 0.46
CA GLU A 411 -24.47 9.69 1.20
C GLU A 411 -25.17 8.66 2.10
N SER A 412 -25.31 7.41 1.64
CA SER A 412 -26.12 6.39 2.32
C SER A 412 -25.33 5.44 3.20
N HIS A 413 -24.01 5.29 2.99
CA HIS A 413 -23.21 4.36 3.78
C HIS A 413 -22.93 4.91 5.17
N ALA A 414 -23.29 4.15 6.20
CA ALA A 414 -23.06 4.50 7.59
C ALA A 414 -21.91 3.69 8.16
N VAL A 415 -20.95 4.40 8.74
CA VAL A 415 -19.86 3.81 9.52
C VAL A 415 -20.22 3.96 10.99
N GLU A 416 -20.00 2.91 11.78
CA GLU A 416 -20.22 2.96 13.23
C GLU A 416 -19.42 4.11 13.85
N PRO A 417 -20.05 5.04 14.58
CA PRO A 417 -19.33 6.17 15.15
C PRO A 417 -18.36 5.74 16.24
N LEU A 418 -17.32 6.53 16.45
CA LEU A 418 -16.44 6.36 17.60
C LEU A 418 -17.22 6.69 18.89
N PRO A 419 -16.93 6.03 20.03
CA PRO A 419 -17.49 6.45 21.31
C PRO A 419 -17.19 7.92 21.58
N PRO A 420 -18.16 8.75 22.04
CA PRO A 420 -17.99 10.20 22.13
C PRO A 420 -16.77 10.66 22.96
N ALA A 421 -16.47 9.97 24.04
CA ALA A 421 -15.30 10.27 24.86
C ALA A 421 -13.96 9.99 24.13
N VAL A 422 -13.91 8.91 23.33
CA VAL A 422 -12.75 8.55 22.53
C VAL A 422 -12.56 9.55 21.40
N ASP A 423 -13.64 9.89 20.69
CA ASP A 423 -13.61 10.86 19.60
C ASP A 423 -13.14 12.23 20.06
N ALA A 424 -13.65 12.74 21.20
CA ALA A 424 -13.21 14.00 21.79
C ALA A 424 -11.72 13.97 22.21
N ALA A 425 -11.25 12.85 22.76
CA ALA A 425 -9.85 12.71 23.14
C ALA A 425 -8.92 12.65 21.91
N LEU A 426 -9.34 11.94 20.85
CA LEU A 426 -8.62 11.93 19.57
C LEU A 426 -8.54 13.33 18.95
N GLU A 427 -9.62 14.09 18.99
CA GLU A 427 -9.67 15.47 18.48
C GLU A 427 -8.73 16.40 19.25
N GLN A 428 -8.63 16.25 20.57
CA GLN A 428 -7.64 16.98 21.37
C GLN A 428 -6.20 16.65 20.95
N ILE A 429 -5.90 15.39 20.69
CA ILE A 429 -4.56 14.98 20.20
C ILE A 429 -4.31 15.55 18.81
N ALA A 430 -5.30 15.46 17.90
CA ALA A 430 -5.16 15.89 16.51
C ALA A 430 -5.02 17.39 16.35
N SER A 431 -5.65 18.18 17.25
CA SER A 431 -5.62 19.64 17.23
C SER A 431 -4.45 20.25 18.03
N ALA A 432 -3.67 19.41 18.74
CA ALA A 432 -2.54 19.90 19.51
C ALA A 432 -1.37 20.28 18.59
N THR A 433 -1.08 21.57 18.48
CA THR A 433 0.16 22.03 17.84
C THR A 433 1.36 21.68 18.74
N SER A 434 2.40 21.08 18.16
CA SER A 434 3.62 20.87 18.90
C SER A 434 4.25 22.24 19.24
N SER A 435 4.52 22.47 20.51
CA SER A 435 5.07 23.75 21.02
C SER A 435 6.49 24.09 20.48
N ARG A 436 7.03 23.29 19.57
CA ARG A 436 8.34 23.49 18.93
C ARG A 436 8.31 24.27 17.60
N ALA A 437 7.14 24.50 17.00
CA ALA A 437 7.03 25.28 15.76
C ALA A 437 7.20 26.80 15.93
N ALA A 438 7.45 27.27 17.14
CA ALA A 438 7.60 28.71 17.50
C ALA A 438 9.03 29.09 17.93
N ARG A 439 10.07 28.33 17.51
CA ARG A 439 11.46 28.78 17.77
C ARG A 439 12.33 28.67 16.53
#